data_065549db20ee337ada41a5ee19e4bd31
#
_entry.id   065549db20ee337ada41a5ee19e4bd31
#
_cell.length_a   1.000
_cell.length_b   1.000
_cell.length_c   1.000
_cell.angle_alpha   90.00
_cell.angle_beta   90.00
_cell.angle_gamma   90.00
#
_symmetry.space_group_name_H-M   'P 1'
#
loop_
_entity.id
_entity.type
_entity.pdbx_description
1 polymer ?
#
loop_
_entity_poly.entity_id
_entity_poly.type
_entity_poly.pdbx_seq_one_letter_code
_entity_poly.pdbx_strand_id
1 'polypeptide(L)'
;MNKTVYLQDIWKDNTCYGCGPGNHDGMRLKSRWSDDGKFVVAEYVADAKYNSGMPGVMYGGTVASLIDCHSMWTAIAFAHKNENRDVGSDPPLLYVTGKLSITFIKPTPLSTPLYIKGCVEGDIGRKISVVCELGPLGDITATGLVTAIRMG
;
A
#
# COMPACT_ATOMS: atom_id res chain seq x y z
N MET A 1 -7.42 24.59 7.60
CA MET A 1 -7.23 23.14 7.83
C MET A 1 -6.65 22.51 6.57
N ASN A 2 -5.54 21.82 6.70
CA ASN A 2 -4.96 21.09 5.57
C ASN A 2 -5.75 19.81 5.34
N LYS A 3 -6.30 19.67 4.13
CA LYS A 3 -7.00 18.44 3.73
C LYS A 3 -5.97 17.34 3.52
N THR A 4 -6.23 16.13 4.07
CA THR A 4 -5.39 14.96 3.82
C THR A 4 -5.43 14.61 2.33
N VAL A 5 -4.25 14.47 1.73
CA VAL A 5 -4.12 14.07 0.32
C VAL A 5 -3.76 12.60 0.28
N TYR A 6 -4.63 11.80 -0.33
CA TYR A 6 -4.38 10.39 -0.57
C TYR A 6 -3.80 10.18 -1.96
N LEU A 7 -2.79 9.34 -2.07
CA LEU A 7 -2.08 9.09 -3.31
C LEU A 7 -2.99 8.53 -4.42
N GLN A 8 -3.86 7.62 -4.05
CA GLN A 8 -4.78 6.98 -5.01
C GLN A 8 -5.79 7.95 -5.61
N ASP A 9 -6.14 9.03 -4.92
CA ASP A 9 -7.10 10.02 -5.41
C ASP A 9 -6.59 10.84 -6.60
N ILE A 10 -5.28 10.76 -6.88
CA ILE A 10 -4.68 11.39 -8.06
C ILE A 10 -5.17 10.71 -9.35
N TRP A 11 -5.47 9.42 -9.29
CA TRP A 11 -5.98 8.65 -10.43
C TRP A 11 -7.39 8.12 -10.11
N LYS A 12 -8.37 9.00 -10.21
CA LYS A 12 -9.76 8.73 -9.80
C LYS A 12 -10.44 7.60 -10.56
N ASP A 13 -10.09 7.42 -11.82
CA ASP A 13 -10.70 6.40 -12.69
C ASP A 13 -10.00 5.04 -12.60
N ASN A 14 -9.00 4.92 -11.74
CA ASN A 14 -8.30 3.66 -11.53
C ASN A 14 -9.25 2.62 -10.93
N THR A 15 -9.37 1.47 -11.60
CA THR A 15 -10.25 0.37 -11.20
C THR A 15 -9.52 -0.79 -10.55
N CYS A 16 -8.31 -0.58 -10.05
CA CYS A 16 -7.57 -1.61 -9.32
C CYS A 16 -8.42 -2.19 -8.19
N TYR A 17 -8.48 -3.51 -8.09
CA TYR A 17 -9.26 -4.19 -7.05
C TYR A 17 -8.80 -3.81 -5.64
N GLY A 18 -7.49 -3.68 -5.43
CA GLY A 18 -6.95 -3.38 -4.10
C GLY A 18 -7.04 -1.91 -3.69
N CYS A 19 -6.87 -0.96 -4.63
CA CYS A 19 -6.71 0.45 -4.27
C CYS A 19 -7.38 1.45 -5.23
N GLY A 20 -8.07 0.99 -6.27
CA GLY A 20 -8.66 1.89 -7.25
C GLY A 20 -9.88 2.64 -6.71
N PRO A 21 -9.85 3.99 -6.69
CA PRO A 21 -11.03 4.77 -6.29
C PRO A 21 -12.24 4.53 -7.19
N GLY A 22 -12.01 4.17 -8.45
CA GLY A 22 -13.05 3.89 -9.44
C GLY A 22 -13.68 2.50 -9.35
N ASN A 23 -13.16 1.61 -8.49
CA ASN A 23 -13.73 0.27 -8.30
C ASN A 23 -14.56 0.22 -7.03
N HIS A 24 -15.87 0.32 -7.16
CA HIS A 24 -16.80 0.32 -6.01
C HIS A 24 -16.89 -1.04 -5.31
N ASP A 25 -16.52 -2.13 -5.97
CA ASP A 25 -16.49 -3.48 -5.42
C ASP A 25 -15.11 -3.88 -4.89
N GLY A 26 -14.13 -3.00 -5.01
CA GLY A 26 -12.77 -3.24 -4.56
C GLY A 26 -12.53 -2.90 -3.10
N MET A 27 -11.30 -3.12 -2.65
CA MET A 27 -10.90 -2.86 -1.27
C MET A 27 -10.74 -1.37 -0.98
N ARG A 28 -10.39 -0.58 -1.97
CA ARG A 28 -10.30 0.89 -1.92
C ARG A 28 -9.33 1.39 -0.86
N LEU A 29 -8.17 0.76 -0.77
CA LEU A 29 -7.07 1.21 0.07
C LEU A 29 -6.67 2.64 -0.29
N LYS A 30 -6.39 3.45 0.72
CA LYS A 30 -5.88 4.81 0.56
C LYS A 30 -4.60 5.00 1.36
N SER A 31 -3.57 5.47 0.67
CA SER A 31 -2.24 5.71 1.23
C SER A 31 -1.87 7.18 1.17
N ARG A 32 -1.06 7.63 2.11
CA ARG A 32 -0.58 9.01 2.18
C ARG A 32 0.83 9.05 2.74
N TRP A 33 1.52 10.16 2.52
CA TRP A 33 2.77 10.41 3.22
C TRP A 33 2.52 10.53 4.73
N SER A 34 3.45 10.00 5.53
CA SER A 34 3.49 10.30 6.96
C SER A 34 3.80 11.78 7.18
N ASP A 35 3.46 12.31 8.37
CA ASP A 35 3.62 13.73 8.68
C ASP A 35 5.08 14.20 8.57
N ASP A 36 6.04 13.31 8.87
CA ASP A 36 7.48 13.59 8.74
C ASP A 36 8.03 13.34 7.33
N GLY A 37 7.20 12.85 6.41
CA GLY A 37 7.59 12.59 5.02
C GLY A 37 8.57 11.44 4.81
N LYS A 38 8.78 10.60 5.83
CA LYS A 38 9.73 9.49 5.77
C LYS A 38 9.13 8.17 5.29
N PHE A 39 7.83 8.02 5.46
CA PHE A 39 7.09 6.79 5.15
C PHE A 39 5.83 7.10 4.35
N VAL A 40 5.34 6.09 3.67
CA VAL A 40 3.96 6.08 3.16
C VAL A 40 3.14 5.21 4.10
N VAL A 41 2.02 5.72 4.56
CA VAL A 41 1.19 5.09 5.59
C VAL A 41 -0.26 4.96 5.12
N ALA A 42 -0.95 3.97 5.66
CA ALA A 42 -2.38 3.79 5.45
C ALA A 42 -3.03 3.24 6.71
N GLU A 43 -4.31 3.49 6.84
CA GLU A 43 -5.16 2.91 7.86
C GLU A 43 -6.31 2.19 7.16
N TYR A 44 -6.62 0.98 7.59
CA TYR A 44 -7.62 0.15 6.92
C TYR A 44 -8.39 -0.69 7.91
N VAL A 45 -9.71 -0.69 7.79
CA VAL A 45 -10.59 -1.59 8.54
C VAL A 45 -11.22 -2.56 7.56
N ALA A 46 -10.89 -3.85 7.70
CA ALA A 46 -11.37 -4.88 6.78
C ALA A 46 -12.85 -5.18 6.99
N ASP A 47 -13.57 -5.30 5.87
CA ASP A 47 -14.92 -5.84 5.85
C ASP A 47 -14.91 -7.30 6.30
N ALA A 48 -15.94 -7.74 7.01
CA ALA A 48 -16.08 -9.11 7.49
C ALA A 48 -16.07 -10.16 6.37
N LYS A 49 -16.38 -9.76 5.13
CA LYS A 49 -16.30 -10.67 3.96
C LYS A 49 -14.88 -11.15 3.67
N TYR A 50 -13.86 -10.43 4.13
CA TYR A 50 -12.46 -10.81 3.95
C TYR A 50 -11.97 -11.77 5.03
N ASN A 51 -12.83 -12.70 5.44
CA ASN A 51 -12.51 -13.69 6.45
C ASN A 51 -11.77 -14.91 5.87
N SER A 52 -10.98 -15.54 6.71
CA SER A 52 -10.20 -16.74 6.37
C SER A 52 -10.94 -18.06 6.64
N GLY A 53 -12.18 -17.98 7.16
CA GLY A 53 -12.88 -19.13 7.71
C GLY A 53 -12.54 -19.38 9.19
N MET A 54 -11.43 -18.84 9.70
CA MET A 54 -11.11 -18.86 11.12
C MET A 54 -11.77 -17.64 11.78
N PRO A 55 -12.48 -17.81 12.91
CA PRO A 55 -13.19 -16.72 13.55
C PRO A 55 -12.30 -15.51 13.84
N GLY A 56 -12.72 -14.33 13.34
CA GLY A 56 -12.02 -13.07 13.56
C GLY A 56 -10.70 -12.90 12.85
N VAL A 57 -10.32 -13.81 11.97
CA VAL A 57 -9.04 -13.78 11.26
C VAL A 57 -9.23 -13.40 9.79
N MET A 58 -8.47 -12.41 9.36
CA MET A 58 -8.49 -11.93 7.99
C MET A 58 -7.84 -12.93 7.02
N TYR A 59 -8.43 -13.07 5.83
CA TYR A 59 -7.88 -13.90 4.76
C TYR A 59 -6.48 -13.42 4.36
N GLY A 60 -5.52 -14.35 4.31
CA GLY A 60 -4.12 -14.02 4.00
C GLY A 60 -3.91 -13.38 2.64
N GLY A 61 -4.68 -13.79 1.64
CA GLY A 61 -4.64 -13.19 0.31
C GLY A 61 -5.05 -11.71 0.31
N THR A 62 -5.98 -11.32 1.18
CA THR A 62 -6.38 -9.91 1.34
C THR A 62 -5.29 -9.11 2.04
N VAL A 63 -4.65 -9.68 3.05
CA VAL A 63 -3.47 -9.06 3.69
C VAL A 63 -2.38 -8.80 2.65
N ALA A 64 -2.08 -9.80 1.82
CA ALA A 64 -1.10 -9.67 0.74
C ALA A 64 -1.53 -8.59 -0.28
N SER A 65 -2.79 -8.48 -0.61
CA SER A 65 -3.32 -7.45 -1.52
C SER A 65 -3.13 -6.04 -0.98
N LEU A 66 -3.35 -5.83 0.32
CA LEU A 66 -3.10 -4.54 0.97
C LEU A 66 -1.63 -4.17 0.92
N ILE A 67 -0.74 -5.11 1.23
CA ILE A 67 0.71 -4.90 1.18
C ILE A 67 1.15 -4.61 -0.24
N ASP A 68 0.62 -5.33 -1.23
CA ASP A 68 0.94 -5.14 -2.64
C ASP A 68 0.60 -3.73 -3.11
N CYS A 69 -0.66 -3.34 -3.01
CA CYS A 69 -1.10 -2.01 -3.45
C CYS A 69 -0.41 -0.88 -2.70
N HIS A 70 -0.27 -1.00 -1.38
CA HIS A 70 0.42 0.00 -0.58
C HIS A 70 1.89 0.16 -0.99
N SER A 71 2.56 -0.96 -1.28
CA SER A 71 3.96 -0.95 -1.71
C SER A 71 4.14 -0.34 -3.09
N MET A 72 3.23 -0.56 -4.02
CA MET A 72 3.29 0.08 -5.35
C MET A 72 3.14 1.60 -5.24
N TRP A 73 2.20 2.08 -4.44
CA TRP A 73 2.05 3.52 -4.23
C TRP A 73 3.21 4.12 -3.42
N THR A 74 3.82 3.34 -2.53
CA THR A 74 5.07 3.74 -1.86
C THR A 74 6.18 3.94 -2.90
N ALA A 75 6.38 3.00 -3.81
CA ALA A 75 7.37 3.11 -4.87
C ALA A 75 7.12 4.34 -5.76
N ILE A 76 5.87 4.53 -6.18
CA ILE A 76 5.48 5.68 -7.02
C ILE A 76 5.74 7.01 -6.29
N ALA A 77 5.37 7.10 -5.03
CA ALA A 77 5.57 8.32 -4.23
C ALA A 77 7.06 8.64 -4.04
N PHE A 78 7.85 7.65 -3.68
CA PHE A 78 9.30 7.82 -3.50
C PHE A 78 10.01 8.15 -4.82
N ALA A 79 9.59 7.55 -5.94
CA ALA A 79 10.18 7.84 -7.25
C ALA A 79 9.95 9.29 -7.65
N HIS A 80 8.73 9.80 -7.48
CA HIS A 80 8.44 11.21 -7.76
C HIS A 80 9.22 12.14 -6.84
N LYS A 81 9.26 11.83 -5.54
CA LYS A 81 10.03 12.63 -4.57
C LYS A 81 11.51 12.68 -4.93
N ASN A 82 12.08 11.56 -5.37
CA ASN A 82 13.49 11.47 -5.80
C ASN A 82 13.81 12.38 -6.98
N GLU A 83 12.82 12.66 -7.83
CA GLU A 83 12.96 13.59 -8.96
C GLU A 83 12.48 15.02 -8.62
N ASN A 84 12.18 15.33 -7.35
CA ASN A 84 11.62 16.60 -6.90
C ASN A 84 10.31 16.95 -7.64
N ARG A 85 9.46 15.95 -7.87
CA ARG A 85 8.19 16.08 -8.59
C ARG A 85 7.03 15.67 -7.70
N ASP A 86 5.89 16.32 -7.90
CA ASP A 86 4.65 15.89 -7.27
C ASP A 86 4.13 14.60 -7.91
N VAL A 87 3.55 13.73 -7.08
CA VAL A 87 2.86 12.55 -7.57
C VAL A 87 1.68 13.00 -8.43
N GLY A 88 1.55 12.43 -9.61
CA GLY A 88 0.54 12.85 -10.60
C GLY A 88 1.02 13.89 -11.61
N SER A 89 2.26 14.36 -11.50
CA SER A 89 2.86 15.24 -12.52
C SER A 89 3.20 14.45 -13.80
N ASP A 90 3.19 15.12 -14.94
CA ASP A 90 3.51 14.51 -16.23
C ASP A 90 5.01 14.59 -16.55
N PRO A 91 5.58 13.56 -17.20
CA PRO A 91 5.00 12.23 -17.42
C PRO A 91 4.94 11.45 -16.10
N PRO A 92 3.89 10.65 -15.86
CA PRO A 92 3.76 9.91 -14.61
C PRO A 92 4.81 8.80 -14.51
N LEU A 93 5.31 8.58 -13.29
CA LEU A 93 6.17 7.45 -12.98
C LEU A 93 5.30 6.31 -12.48
N LEU A 94 5.14 5.28 -13.30
CA LEU A 94 4.27 4.15 -13.00
C LEU A 94 5.09 2.90 -12.72
N TYR A 95 4.68 2.16 -11.70
CA TYR A 95 5.31 0.91 -11.29
C TYR A 95 4.27 -0.18 -11.16
N VAL A 96 4.70 -1.40 -11.46
CA VAL A 96 3.91 -2.62 -11.27
C VAL A 96 4.68 -3.60 -10.40
N THR A 97 3.95 -4.53 -9.80
CA THR A 97 4.53 -5.54 -8.93
C THR A 97 5.34 -6.55 -9.75
N GLY A 98 6.63 -6.64 -9.45
CA GLY A 98 7.51 -7.64 -10.05
C GLY A 98 7.71 -8.86 -9.16
N LYS A 99 7.75 -8.65 -7.84
CA LYS A 99 7.85 -9.72 -6.85
C LYS A 99 7.15 -9.31 -5.57
N LEU A 100 6.37 -10.22 -5.01
CA LEU A 100 5.63 -10.02 -3.76
C LEU A 100 6.02 -11.12 -2.79
N SER A 101 6.75 -10.75 -1.73
CA SER A 101 7.17 -11.66 -0.67
C SER A 101 6.51 -11.27 0.64
N ILE A 102 5.60 -12.10 1.14
CA ILE A 102 4.84 -11.82 2.36
C ILE A 102 5.25 -12.82 3.43
N THR A 103 5.49 -12.31 4.64
CA THR A 103 5.69 -13.12 5.83
C THR A 103 4.54 -12.86 6.80
N PHE A 104 3.80 -13.91 7.14
CA PHE A 104 2.75 -13.86 8.13
C PHE A 104 3.35 -14.20 9.49
N ILE A 105 3.45 -13.22 10.38
CA ILE A 105 4.04 -13.39 11.72
C ILE A 105 3.02 -14.04 12.66
N LYS A 106 1.77 -13.60 12.55
CA LYS A 106 0.62 -14.11 13.30
C LYS A 106 -0.68 -13.74 12.60
N PRO A 107 -1.83 -14.31 13.00
CA PRO A 107 -3.11 -13.98 12.38
C PRO A 107 -3.41 -12.48 12.45
N THR A 108 -3.88 -11.92 11.34
CA THR A 108 -4.31 -10.52 11.27
C THR A 108 -5.79 -10.45 11.63
N PRO A 109 -6.18 -9.62 12.61
CA PRO A 109 -7.57 -9.55 13.04
C PRO A 109 -8.46 -8.81 12.03
N LEU A 110 -9.72 -9.27 11.91
CA LEU A 110 -10.80 -8.52 11.28
C LEU A 110 -11.34 -7.45 12.23
N SER A 111 -12.00 -6.44 11.69
CA SER A 111 -12.75 -5.43 12.45
C SER A 111 -11.90 -4.58 13.41
N THR A 112 -10.59 -4.72 13.36
CA THR A 112 -9.64 -3.90 14.09
C THR A 112 -8.91 -3.01 13.10
N PRO A 113 -8.74 -1.71 13.36
CA PRO A 113 -7.95 -0.85 12.48
C PRO A 113 -6.54 -1.40 12.27
N LEU A 114 -6.18 -1.55 11.01
CA LEU A 114 -4.84 -1.98 10.60
C LEU A 114 -4.05 -0.77 10.13
N TYR A 115 -2.81 -0.70 10.53
CA TYR A 115 -1.87 0.33 10.10
C TYR A 115 -0.86 -0.31 9.16
N ILE A 116 -0.65 0.34 8.03
CA ILE A 116 0.26 -0.13 6.99
C ILE A 116 1.31 0.94 6.80
N LYS A 117 2.57 0.54 6.81
CA LYS A 117 3.70 1.46 6.72
C LYS A 117 4.71 0.92 5.71
N GLY A 118 5.03 1.72 4.71
CA GLY A 118 5.98 1.36 3.68
C GLY A 118 7.09 2.39 3.51
N CYS A 119 8.26 1.92 3.15
CA CYS A 119 9.36 2.78 2.71
C CYS A 119 10.22 2.03 1.68
N VAL A 120 11.02 2.81 0.96
CA VAL A 120 11.97 2.26 -0.02
C VAL A 120 13.26 1.89 0.69
N GLU A 121 13.81 0.74 0.35
CA GLU A 121 15.12 0.27 0.76
C GLU A 121 16.04 0.21 -0.45
N GLY A 122 17.17 0.89 -0.38
CA GLY A 122 18.14 0.94 -1.47
C GLY A 122 17.83 1.98 -2.55
N ASP A 123 18.31 1.74 -3.75
CA ASP A 123 18.24 2.70 -4.85
C ASP A 123 16.85 2.84 -5.45
N ILE A 124 16.57 4.03 -5.96
CA ILE A 124 15.34 4.34 -6.69
C ILE A 124 15.66 4.42 -8.17
N GLY A 125 15.20 3.43 -8.94
CA GLY A 125 15.43 3.35 -10.37
C GLY A 125 14.35 2.56 -11.07
N ARG A 126 14.71 1.77 -12.06
CA ARG A 126 13.78 0.89 -12.76
C ARG A 126 13.17 -0.16 -11.84
N LYS A 127 13.96 -0.67 -10.90
CA LYS A 127 13.51 -1.57 -9.83
C LYS A 127 13.62 -0.83 -8.52
N ILE A 128 12.58 -0.95 -7.70
CA ILE A 128 12.54 -0.38 -6.35
C ILE A 128 12.16 -1.50 -5.39
N SER A 129 12.93 -1.64 -4.31
CA SER A 129 12.58 -2.53 -3.20
C SER A 129 11.82 -1.75 -2.14
N VAL A 130 10.64 -2.22 -1.81
CA VAL A 130 9.78 -1.63 -0.77
C VAL A 130 9.69 -2.60 0.39
N VAL A 131 9.93 -2.10 1.60
CA VAL A 131 9.65 -2.83 2.84
C VAL A 131 8.34 -2.30 3.41
N CYS A 132 7.47 -3.22 3.82
CA CYS A 132 6.12 -2.90 4.28
C CYS A 132 5.78 -3.69 5.53
N GLU A 133 5.13 -3.03 6.47
CA GLU A 133 4.61 -3.63 7.71
C GLU A 133 3.11 -3.41 7.79
N LEU A 134 2.39 -4.40 8.30
CA LEU A 134 0.94 -4.32 8.46
C LEU A 134 0.52 -4.97 9.78
N GLY A 135 -0.40 -4.34 10.48
CA GLY A 135 -1.02 -4.88 11.70
C GLY A 135 -1.75 -3.81 12.49
N PRO A 136 -2.44 -4.20 13.57
CA PRO A 136 -2.96 -3.25 14.54
C PRO A 136 -1.84 -2.36 15.09
N LEU A 137 -2.21 -1.18 15.60
CA LEU A 137 -1.23 -0.24 16.15
C LEU A 137 -0.34 -0.91 17.21
N GLY A 138 0.98 -0.87 16.97
CA GLY A 138 1.97 -1.48 17.86
C GLY A 138 2.03 -3.01 17.80
N ASP A 139 1.34 -3.66 16.86
CA ASP A 139 1.25 -5.11 16.77
C ASP A 139 1.30 -5.60 15.32
N ILE A 140 2.52 -5.67 14.78
CA ILE A 140 2.73 -6.10 13.39
C ILE A 140 2.37 -7.58 13.23
N THR A 141 1.47 -7.87 12.29
CA THR A 141 1.02 -9.24 12.01
C THR A 141 1.58 -9.80 10.71
N ALA A 142 1.96 -8.93 9.78
CA ALA A 142 2.56 -9.34 8.51
C ALA A 142 3.57 -8.30 8.03
N THR A 143 4.56 -8.77 7.29
CA THR A 143 5.55 -7.94 6.62
C THR A 143 5.64 -8.31 5.14
N GLY A 144 6.07 -7.37 4.33
CA GLY A 144 6.30 -7.57 2.91
C GLY A 144 7.63 -7.02 2.45
N LEU A 145 8.26 -7.76 1.54
CA LEU A 145 9.36 -7.25 0.72
C LEU A 145 8.87 -7.32 -0.72
N VAL A 146 8.71 -6.17 -1.33
CA VAL A 146 8.04 -6.05 -2.63
C VAL A 146 8.97 -5.37 -3.62
N THR A 147 9.13 -5.97 -4.79
CA THR A 147 9.89 -5.38 -5.88
C THR A 147 8.92 -4.72 -6.86
N ALA A 148 9.07 -3.41 -7.00
CA ALA A 148 8.32 -2.61 -7.96
C ALA A 148 9.16 -2.45 -9.24
N ILE A 149 8.53 -2.61 -10.40
CA ILE A 149 9.17 -2.49 -11.71
C ILE A 149 8.55 -1.32 -12.45
N ARG A 150 9.38 -0.40 -12.90
CA ARG A 150 8.93 0.78 -13.66
C ARG A 150 8.38 0.37 -15.03
N MET A 151 7.22 0.91 -15.37
CA MET A 151 6.61 0.77 -16.69
C MET A 151 7.14 1.82 -17.66
N GLY A 152 7.47 1.40 -18.85
CA GLY A 152 7.93 2.28 -19.93
C GLY A 152 9.44 2.40 -20.04
#